data_2323bcebf6550fbde4369233fedc4056
#
_entry.id   2323bcebf6550fbde4369233fedc4056
#
_cell.length_a   1.000
_cell.length_b   1.000
_cell.length_c   1.000
_cell.angle_alpha   90.00
_cell.angle_beta   90.00
_cell.angle_gamma   90.00
#
_symmetry.space_group_name_H-M   'P 1'
#
loop_
_entity.id
_entity.type
_entity.pdbx_description
1 polymer ?
#
loop_
_entity_poly.entity_id
_entity_poly.type
_entity_poly.pdbx_seq_one_letter_code
_entity_poly.pdbx_strand_id
1 'polypeptide(L)'
;MQPFAIAPSILSADFARLGQEVDDVLAAGADIVHFDVMDNHYVPNLTIGPMVCSALRKYGVTAPIDVHLMVSPVDRIIGDFIEAGATYITFHPEASQHIDRSLQLIRDGGCKAGLVFNPATGLDALKYVMDKVDMVLLMSVNPGFGGQKFIPGTLDKLREARALIDASGRDIRLEIDGGVNVKNIREIAAAGADTFVAGSAIFNTPDYKAVIDQMRAELALARP
;
A
#
# COMPACT_ATOMS: atom_id res chain seq x y z
N MET A 1 -12.74 5.28 -11.75
CA MET A 1 -12.04 5.43 -10.45
C MET A 1 -12.70 4.51 -9.45
N GLN A 2 -11.93 3.75 -8.70
CA GLN A 2 -12.42 2.83 -7.67
C GLN A 2 -12.99 3.57 -6.45
N PRO A 3 -13.79 2.91 -5.59
CA PRO A 3 -14.16 3.46 -4.29
C PRO A 3 -12.92 3.76 -3.45
N PHE A 4 -12.95 4.87 -2.71
CA PHE A 4 -11.87 5.22 -1.79
C PHE A 4 -11.68 4.15 -0.72
N ALA A 5 -10.44 3.74 -0.50
CA ALA A 5 -10.04 2.76 0.52
C ALA A 5 -9.01 3.37 1.48
N ILE A 6 -9.20 3.15 2.78
CA ILE A 6 -8.24 3.48 3.83
C ILE A 6 -7.53 2.21 4.23
N ALA A 7 -6.19 2.23 4.16
CA ALA A 7 -5.30 1.10 4.43
C ALA A 7 -4.36 1.43 5.60
N PRO A 8 -4.73 1.13 6.86
CA PRO A 8 -3.83 1.30 8.00
C PRO A 8 -2.57 0.46 7.84
N SER A 9 -1.39 1.10 7.89
CA SER A 9 -0.12 0.37 7.93
C SER A 9 0.17 -0.14 9.33
N ILE A 10 0.19 -1.46 9.48
CA ILE A 10 0.47 -2.13 10.76
C ILE A 10 1.91 -1.94 11.23
N LEU A 11 2.78 -1.35 10.43
CA LEU A 11 4.12 -0.94 10.88
C LEU A 11 4.08 -0.04 12.12
N SER A 12 2.97 0.69 12.32
CA SER A 12 2.75 1.59 13.46
C SER A 12 1.91 0.96 14.59
N ALA A 13 1.45 -0.28 14.44
CA ALA A 13 0.61 -0.98 15.42
C ALA A 13 1.41 -1.51 16.63
N ASP A 14 0.73 -1.83 17.72
CA ASP A 14 1.32 -2.58 18.82
C ASP A 14 1.45 -4.06 18.47
N PHE A 15 2.66 -4.48 18.11
CA PHE A 15 2.94 -5.87 17.72
C PHE A 15 2.68 -6.89 18.82
N ALA A 16 2.66 -6.50 20.10
CA ALA A 16 2.31 -7.40 21.20
C ALA A 16 0.83 -7.81 21.15
N ARG A 17 -0.02 -7.05 20.43
CA ARG A 17 -1.47 -7.29 20.29
C ARG A 17 -1.94 -7.16 18.84
N LEU A 18 -1.08 -7.48 17.88
CA LEU A 18 -1.28 -7.16 16.46
C LEU A 18 -2.63 -7.61 15.91
N GLY A 19 -3.11 -8.81 16.26
CA GLY A 19 -4.42 -9.29 15.84
C GLY A 19 -5.56 -8.38 16.32
N GLN A 20 -5.52 -7.95 17.58
CA GLN A 20 -6.51 -7.02 18.15
C GLN A 20 -6.42 -5.64 17.49
N GLU A 21 -5.21 -5.12 17.26
CA GLU A 21 -5.00 -3.85 16.57
C GLU A 21 -5.62 -3.84 15.16
N VAL A 22 -5.49 -4.96 14.44
CA VAL A 22 -6.10 -5.13 13.11
C VAL A 22 -7.62 -5.19 13.21
N ASP A 23 -8.18 -5.95 14.16
CA ASP A 23 -9.64 -5.99 14.38
C ASP A 23 -10.19 -4.60 14.71
N ASP A 24 -9.50 -3.85 15.58
CA ASP A 24 -9.93 -2.52 16.04
C ASP A 24 -9.96 -1.52 14.87
N VAL A 25 -8.94 -1.48 13.99
CA VAL A 25 -8.96 -0.56 12.84
C VAL A 25 -9.97 -0.97 11.77
N LEU A 26 -10.20 -2.26 11.57
CA LEU A 26 -11.24 -2.76 10.64
C LEU A 26 -12.64 -2.43 11.18
N ALA A 27 -12.89 -2.66 12.47
CA ALA A 27 -14.14 -2.25 13.13
C ALA A 27 -14.36 -0.73 13.10
N ALA A 28 -13.29 0.05 13.10
CA ALA A 28 -13.32 1.50 12.95
C ALA A 28 -13.64 1.97 11.52
N GLY A 29 -13.65 1.06 10.53
CA GLY A 29 -14.05 1.37 9.15
C GLY A 29 -12.89 1.42 8.15
N ALA A 30 -11.73 0.82 8.46
CA ALA A 30 -10.68 0.57 7.48
C ALA A 30 -11.07 -0.53 6.49
N ASP A 31 -10.49 -0.51 5.29
CA ASP A 31 -10.87 -1.41 4.18
C ASP A 31 -9.82 -2.49 3.90
N ILE A 32 -8.54 -2.14 4.08
CA ILE A 32 -7.39 -2.95 3.70
C ILE A 32 -6.39 -2.90 4.85
N VAL A 33 -5.67 -3.98 5.09
CA VAL A 33 -4.53 -4.01 6.03
C VAL A 33 -3.26 -3.83 5.21
N HIS A 34 -2.54 -2.72 5.39
CA HIS A 34 -1.26 -2.50 4.72
C HIS A 34 -0.10 -3.10 5.53
N PHE A 35 0.75 -3.88 4.85
CA PHE A 35 1.74 -4.76 5.44
C PHE A 35 3.14 -4.46 4.88
N ASP A 36 3.92 -3.63 5.58
CA ASP A 36 5.25 -3.17 5.16
C ASP A 36 6.35 -4.18 5.47
N VAL A 37 6.95 -4.78 4.45
CA VAL A 37 8.02 -5.77 4.54
C VAL A 37 9.36 -5.16 4.18
N MET A 38 10.31 -5.19 5.12
CA MET A 38 11.65 -4.62 4.95
C MET A 38 12.72 -5.65 5.33
N ASP A 39 13.78 -5.74 4.53
CA ASP A 39 14.82 -6.78 4.63
C ASP A 39 16.17 -6.28 5.17
N ASN A 40 16.27 -5.01 5.56
CA ASN A 40 17.53 -4.36 5.91
C ASN A 40 18.60 -4.39 4.79
N HIS A 41 18.15 -4.55 3.55
CA HIS A 41 19.00 -4.51 2.36
C HIS A 41 18.47 -3.49 1.33
N TYR A 42 17.22 -3.61 0.91
CA TYR A 42 16.57 -2.62 0.04
C TYR A 42 16.37 -1.27 0.76
N VAL A 43 15.98 -1.32 2.04
CA VAL A 43 15.88 -0.15 2.95
C VAL A 43 16.65 -0.43 4.25
N PRO A 44 17.13 0.61 4.96
CA PRO A 44 17.93 0.46 6.18
C PRO A 44 17.07 0.16 7.42
N ASN A 45 16.13 -0.76 7.30
CA ASN A 45 15.25 -1.22 8.38
C ASN A 45 14.87 -2.68 8.15
N LEU A 46 14.57 -3.41 9.22
CA LEU A 46 14.07 -4.78 9.21
C LEU A 46 12.70 -4.80 9.91
N THR A 47 11.67 -5.40 9.28
CA THR A 47 10.34 -5.45 9.88
C THR A 47 9.85 -6.88 10.07
N ILE A 48 8.90 -7.31 9.27
CA ILE A 48 8.12 -8.54 9.43
C ILE A 48 8.14 -9.37 8.15
N GLY A 49 7.80 -10.62 8.27
CA GLY A 49 7.81 -11.55 7.15
C GLY A 49 6.51 -12.34 6.98
N PRO A 50 6.50 -13.34 6.07
CA PRO A 50 5.30 -14.12 5.74
C PRO A 50 4.64 -14.81 6.93
N MET A 51 5.43 -15.19 7.96
CA MET A 51 4.89 -15.81 9.17
C MET A 51 3.89 -14.91 9.91
N VAL A 52 4.07 -13.58 9.88
CA VAL A 52 3.14 -12.64 10.53
C VAL A 52 1.86 -12.51 9.69
N CYS A 53 1.95 -12.46 8.37
CA CYS A 53 0.80 -12.50 7.47
C CYS A 53 -0.04 -13.77 7.70
N SER A 54 0.61 -14.93 7.71
CA SER A 54 -0.03 -16.22 8.03
C SER A 54 -0.67 -16.24 9.43
N ALA A 55 -0.03 -15.60 10.42
CA ALA A 55 -0.58 -15.50 11.77
C ALA A 55 -1.86 -14.66 11.81
N LEU A 56 -1.91 -13.52 11.10
CA LEU A 56 -3.11 -12.71 10.97
C LEU A 56 -4.25 -13.47 10.30
N ARG A 57 -3.97 -14.24 9.24
CA ARG A 57 -4.99 -15.10 8.60
C ARG A 57 -5.51 -16.18 9.55
N LYS A 58 -4.63 -16.84 10.30
CA LYS A 58 -5.00 -17.84 11.31
C LYS A 58 -5.77 -17.23 12.51
N TYR A 59 -5.49 -16.00 12.84
CA TYR A 59 -6.22 -15.24 13.87
C TYR A 59 -7.67 -14.95 13.44
N GLY A 60 -7.96 -14.89 12.13
CA GLY A 60 -9.30 -14.69 11.59
C GLY A 60 -9.46 -13.44 10.72
N VAL A 61 -8.40 -12.72 10.41
CA VAL A 61 -8.46 -11.55 9.53
C VAL A 61 -8.88 -11.99 8.12
N THR A 62 -10.05 -11.56 7.66
CA THR A 62 -10.61 -11.83 6.33
C THR A 62 -10.46 -10.65 5.37
N ALA A 63 -10.24 -9.44 5.90
CA ALA A 63 -10.01 -8.24 5.10
C ALA A 63 -8.82 -8.41 4.14
N PRO A 64 -8.79 -7.71 3.00
CA PRO A 64 -7.62 -7.70 2.12
C PRO A 64 -6.35 -7.34 2.88
N ILE A 65 -5.27 -8.10 2.68
CA ILE A 65 -3.93 -7.77 3.13
C ILE A 65 -3.13 -7.36 1.90
N ASP A 66 -2.66 -6.12 1.92
CA ASP A 66 -1.82 -5.53 0.89
C ASP A 66 -0.36 -5.54 1.37
N VAL A 67 0.44 -6.37 0.73
CA VAL A 67 1.84 -6.60 1.08
C VAL A 67 2.74 -5.73 0.21
N HIS A 68 3.37 -4.73 0.82
CA HIS A 68 4.37 -3.88 0.19
C HIS A 68 5.78 -4.43 0.46
N LEU A 69 6.44 -4.91 -0.60
CA LEU A 69 7.77 -5.53 -0.51
C LEU A 69 8.89 -4.51 -0.76
N MET A 70 9.50 -4.03 0.30
CA MET A 70 10.77 -3.29 0.31
C MET A 70 11.93 -4.27 0.54
N VAL A 71 12.11 -5.18 -0.42
CA VAL A 71 12.99 -6.35 -0.34
C VAL A 71 13.73 -6.54 -1.67
N SER A 72 15.00 -6.88 -1.65
CA SER A 72 15.79 -7.16 -2.84
C SER A 72 16.74 -8.35 -2.63
N PRO A 73 16.74 -9.36 -3.53
CA PRO A 73 15.84 -9.57 -4.68
C PRO A 73 14.45 -10.03 -4.24
N VAL A 74 13.41 -9.66 -5.01
CA VAL A 74 12.01 -9.86 -4.59
C VAL A 74 11.42 -11.21 -4.95
N ASP A 75 11.86 -11.86 -6.03
CA ASP A 75 11.18 -13.02 -6.64
C ASP A 75 10.95 -14.18 -5.65
N ARG A 76 11.90 -14.46 -4.77
CA ARG A 76 11.81 -15.58 -3.84
C ARG A 76 10.70 -15.39 -2.81
N ILE A 77 10.60 -14.21 -2.21
CA ILE A 77 9.68 -13.96 -1.10
C ILE A 77 8.22 -13.77 -1.56
N ILE A 78 8.01 -13.50 -2.85
CA ILE A 78 6.67 -13.43 -3.46
C ILE A 78 5.90 -14.74 -3.20
N GLY A 79 6.52 -15.89 -3.46
CA GLY A 79 5.89 -17.20 -3.24
C GLY A 79 5.49 -17.41 -1.78
N ASP A 80 6.36 -17.04 -0.86
CA ASP A 80 6.12 -17.19 0.58
C ASP A 80 4.91 -16.32 1.05
N PHE A 81 4.70 -15.12 0.48
CA PHE A 81 3.55 -14.27 0.79
C PHE A 81 2.25 -14.73 0.11
N ILE A 82 2.33 -15.33 -1.08
CA ILE A 82 1.18 -16.00 -1.71
C ILE A 82 0.66 -17.10 -0.78
N GLU A 83 1.54 -17.97 -0.31
CA GLU A 83 1.19 -19.06 0.62
C GLU A 83 0.70 -18.54 1.98
N ALA A 84 1.22 -17.40 2.45
CA ALA A 84 0.78 -16.76 3.68
C ALA A 84 -0.61 -16.11 3.59
N GLY A 85 -1.20 -15.99 2.39
CA GLY A 85 -2.55 -15.48 2.18
C GLY A 85 -2.62 -13.96 1.93
N ALA A 86 -1.60 -13.36 1.32
CA ALA A 86 -1.67 -11.99 0.81
C ALA A 86 -2.80 -11.84 -0.22
N THR A 87 -3.41 -10.65 -0.30
CA THR A 87 -4.41 -10.31 -1.33
C THR A 87 -3.79 -9.51 -2.45
N TYR A 88 -3.00 -8.50 -2.10
CA TYR A 88 -2.16 -7.73 -3.00
C TYR A 88 -0.70 -7.98 -2.64
N ILE A 89 0.16 -8.00 -3.64
CA ILE A 89 1.62 -7.99 -3.47
C ILE A 89 2.17 -6.93 -4.41
N THR A 90 2.80 -5.92 -3.84
CA THR A 90 3.42 -4.82 -4.55
C THR A 90 4.92 -4.81 -4.30
N PHE A 91 5.71 -4.49 -5.33
CA PHE A 91 7.17 -4.45 -5.23
C PHE A 91 7.76 -3.32 -6.07
N HIS A 92 8.96 -2.89 -5.71
CA HIS A 92 9.70 -1.86 -6.44
C HIS A 92 10.31 -2.44 -7.72
N PRO A 93 10.17 -1.78 -8.89
CA PRO A 93 10.71 -2.29 -10.16
C PRO A 93 12.20 -2.64 -10.09
N GLU A 94 13.00 -1.84 -9.39
CA GLU A 94 14.42 -2.03 -9.21
C GLU A 94 14.81 -3.24 -8.35
N ALA A 95 13.87 -3.84 -7.63
CA ALA A 95 14.08 -5.04 -6.83
C ALA A 95 13.94 -6.34 -7.64
N SER A 96 13.51 -6.25 -8.91
CA SER A 96 13.37 -7.37 -9.84
C SER A 96 14.18 -7.16 -11.11
N GLN A 97 14.90 -8.18 -11.57
CA GLN A 97 15.56 -8.17 -12.88
C GLN A 97 14.59 -8.39 -14.04
N HIS A 98 13.41 -8.95 -13.76
CA HIS A 98 12.40 -9.33 -14.76
C HIS A 98 10.99 -9.00 -14.25
N ILE A 99 10.65 -7.71 -14.26
CA ILE A 99 9.39 -7.15 -13.71
C ILE A 99 8.17 -7.91 -14.24
N ASP A 100 8.11 -8.16 -15.55
CA ASP A 100 7.00 -8.89 -16.17
C ASP A 100 6.80 -10.28 -15.57
N ARG A 101 7.91 -11.03 -15.35
CA ARG A 101 7.88 -12.36 -14.74
C ARG A 101 7.44 -12.30 -13.27
N SER A 102 7.92 -11.32 -12.50
CA SER A 102 7.56 -11.17 -11.09
C SER A 102 6.07 -10.82 -10.93
N LEU A 103 5.53 -9.94 -11.78
CA LEU A 103 4.09 -9.66 -11.82
C LEU A 103 3.28 -10.91 -12.18
N GLN A 104 3.73 -11.68 -13.18
CA GLN A 104 3.06 -12.92 -13.57
C GLN A 104 3.07 -13.96 -12.44
N LEU A 105 4.20 -14.10 -11.72
CA LEU A 105 4.31 -15.00 -10.56
C LEU A 105 3.26 -14.69 -9.48
N ILE A 106 3.06 -13.40 -9.17
CA ILE A 106 2.04 -12.96 -8.20
C ILE A 106 0.63 -13.35 -8.69
N ARG A 107 0.33 -13.10 -9.96
CA ARG A 107 -0.98 -13.38 -10.57
C ARG A 107 -1.28 -14.89 -10.66
N ASP A 108 -0.28 -15.68 -11.03
CA ASP A 108 -0.39 -17.15 -11.09
C ASP A 108 -0.66 -17.74 -9.70
N GLY A 109 -0.17 -17.09 -8.64
CA GLY A 109 -0.46 -17.41 -7.26
C GLY A 109 -1.85 -16.96 -6.76
N GLY A 110 -2.66 -16.33 -7.62
CA GLY A 110 -4.01 -15.88 -7.27
C GLY A 110 -4.07 -14.54 -6.53
N CYS A 111 -2.93 -13.86 -6.36
CA CYS A 111 -2.87 -12.53 -5.76
C CYS A 111 -2.98 -11.44 -6.84
N LYS A 112 -3.36 -10.24 -6.42
CA LYS A 112 -3.32 -9.03 -7.24
C LYS A 112 -1.91 -8.45 -7.22
N ALA A 113 -1.39 -8.11 -8.41
CA ALA A 113 -0.01 -7.67 -8.58
C ALA A 113 0.10 -6.15 -8.71
N GLY A 114 1.14 -5.56 -8.14
CA GLY A 114 1.37 -4.13 -8.26
C GLY A 114 2.84 -3.72 -8.28
N LEU A 115 3.07 -2.49 -8.74
CA LEU A 115 4.39 -1.85 -8.73
C LEU A 115 4.40 -0.63 -7.81
N VAL A 116 5.53 -0.47 -7.13
CA VAL A 116 5.79 0.62 -6.19
C VAL A 116 6.85 1.56 -6.74
N PHE A 117 6.61 2.86 -6.69
CA PHE A 117 7.55 3.86 -7.18
C PHE A 117 8.01 4.80 -6.07
N ASN A 118 9.33 4.83 -5.84
CA ASN A 118 9.97 5.77 -4.92
C ASN A 118 9.73 7.23 -5.35
N PRO A 119 9.86 8.22 -4.46
CA PRO A 119 9.58 9.62 -4.79
C PRO A 119 10.30 10.11 -6.05
N ALA A 120 11.57 9.74 -6.25
CA ALA A 120 12.38 10.16 -7.39
C ALA A 120 12.35 9.19 -8.60
N THR A 121 11.65 8.04 -8.51
CA THR A 121 11.60 7.05 -9.59
C THR A 121 10.48 7.39 -10.58
N GLY A 122 10.77 7.45 -11.89
CA GLY A 122 9.78 7.68 -12.95
C GLY A 122 8.83 6.48 -13.13
N LEU A 123 7.74 6.68 -13.88
CA LEU A 123 6.70 5.68 -14.11
C LEU A 123 6.93 4.81 -15.37
N ASP A 124 8.08 4.93 -16.02
CA ASP A 124 8.38 4.26 -17.31
C ASP A 124 8.24 2.72 -17.25
N ALA A 125 8.48 2.13 -16.08
CA ALA A 125 8.33 0.68 -15.89
C ALA A 125 6.89 0.19 -16.14
N LEU A 126 5.87 1.05 -16.06
CA LEU A 126 4.47 0.69 -16.33
C LEU A 126 4.19 0.44 -17.81
N LYS A 127 4.97 1.06 -18.71
CA LYS A 127 4.68 1.15 -20.14
C LYS A 127 4.38 -0.19 -20.82
N TYR A 128 5.07 -1.25 -20.43
CA TYR A 128 4.97 -2.55 -21.08
C TYR A 128 4.38 -3.66 -20.19
N VAL A 129 3.88 -3.30 -18.98
CA VAL A 129 3.36 -4.26 -18.01
C VAL A 129 2.00 -3.85 -17.43
N MET A 130 1.40 -2.78 -17.95
CA MET A 130 0.12 -2.24 -17.46
C MET A 130 -1.02 -3.26 -17.48
N ASP A 131 -0.95 -4.25 -18.37
CA ASP A 131 -1.93 -5.34 -18.46
C ASP A 131 -1.83 -6.38 -17.34
N LYS A 132 -0.75 -6.38 -16.58
CA LYS A 132 -0.51 -7.27 -15.43
C LYS A 132 -0.60 -6.58 -14.09
N VAL A 133 -0.82 -5.26 -14.08
CA VAL A 133 -0.86 -4.44 -12.86
C VAL A 133 -2.30 -4.26 -12.40
N ASP A 134 -2.56 -4.56 -11.15
CA ASP A 134 -3.84 -4.35 -10.46
C ASP A 134 -3.76 -3.16 -9.48
N MET A 135 -2.52 -2.74 -9.11
CA MET A 135 -2.26 -1.62 -8.20
C MET A 135 -0.96 -0.91 -8.58
N VAL A 136 -1.00 0.42 -8.57
CA VAL A 136 0.18 1.29 -8.60
C VAL A 136 0.28 1.98 -7.25
N LEU A 137 1.37 1.76 -6.52
CA LEU A 137 1.66 2.41 -5.26
C LEU A 137 2.72 3.49 -5.45
N LEU A 138 2.44 4.72 -5.04
CA LEU A 138 3.42 5.80 -5.03
C LEU A 138 3.89 6.07 -3.60
N MET A 139 5.19 6.08 -3.40
CA MET A 139 5.78 6.53 -2.15
C MET A 139 5.81 8.06 -2.10
N SER A 140 5.23 8.63 -1.07
CA SER A 140 5.30 10.07 -0.76
C SER A 140 6.29 10.40 0.35
N VAL A 141 7.09 9.42 0.74
CA VAL A 141 8.28 9.53 1.59
C VAL A 141 9.34 8.59 1.04
N ASN A 142 10.60 8.73 1.45
CA ASN A 142 11.57 7.68 1.18
C ASN A 142 11.26 6.47 2.06
N PRO A 143 11.14 5.24 1.48
CA PRO A 143 10.75 4.06 2.24
C PRO A 143 11.78 3.69 3.32
N GLY A 144 11.31 2.99 4.38
CA GLY A 144 12.16 2.46 5.44
C GLY A 144 11.69 2.80 6.86
N PHE A 145 11.02 3.92 7.08
CA PHE A 145 10.55 4.33 8.41
C PHE A 145 9.18 5.01 8.35
N GLY A 146 8.35 4.73 9.35
CA GLY A 146 7.06 5.42 9.53
C GLY A 146 7.22 6.86 10.07
N GLY A 147 6.11 7.60 10.08
CA GLY A 147 6.03 8.93 10.71
C GLY A 147 6.72 10.07 9.95
N GLN A 148 7.13 9.87 8.71
CA GLN A 148 7.77 10.89 7.87
C GLN A 148 6.74 11.89 7.31
N LYS A 149 7.24 13.08 6.90
CA LYS A 149 6.41 14.12 6.28
C LYS A 149 6.21 13.83 4.79
N PHE A 150 4.98 14.01 4.32
CA PHE A 150 4.59 13.92 2.92
C PHE A 150 5.46 14.83 2.03
N ILE A 151 5.96 14.30 0.93
CA ILE A 151 6.74 15.03 -0.09
C ILE A 151 5.76 15.66 -1.09
N PRO A 152 5.59 17.02 -1.14
CA PRO A 152 4.55 17.66 -1.94
C PRO A 152 4.62 17.36 -3.45
N GLY A 153 5.82 17.17 -3.99
CA GLY A 153 6.02 16.83 -5.42
C GLY A 153 5.35 15.52 -5.86
N THR A 154 4.98 14.66 -4.90
CA THR A 154 4.24 13.42 -5.21
C THR A 154 2.83 13.68 -5.73
N LEU A 155 2.23 14.85 -5.46
CA LEU A 155 0.92 15.21 -6.00
C LEU A 155 0.92 15.30 -7.54
N ASP A 156 1.98 15.81 -8.14
CA ASP A 156 2.12 15.86 -9.61
C ASP A 156 2.29 14.44 -10.18
N LYS A 157 3.07 13.60 -9.49
CA LYS A 157 3.24 12.21 -9.87
C LYS A 157 1.95 11.38 -9.75
N LEU A 158 1.10 11.68 -8.75
CA LEU A 158 -0.24 11.09 -8.65
C LEU A 158 -1.10 11.43 -9.86
N ARG A 159 -1.10 12.70 -10.31
CA ARG A 159 -1.84 13.14 -11.50
C ARG A 159 -1.34 12.43 -12.76
N GLU A 160 -0.02 12.28 -12.90
CA GLU A 160 0.60 11.54 -14.00
C GLU A 160 0.19 10.07 -13.99
N ALA A 161 0.32 9.38 -12.84
CA ALA A 161 -0.06 7.99 -12.69
C ALA A 161 -1.56 7.77 -12.96
N ARG A 162 -2.43 8.66 -12.46
CA ARG A 162 -3.88 8.61 -12.71
C ARG A 162 -4.17 8.73 -14.20
N ALA A 163 -3.54 9.67 -14.90
CA ALA A 163 -3.70 9.84 -16.34
C ALA A 163 -3.27 8.58 -17.13
N LEU A 164 -2.16 7.94 -16.74
CA LEU A 164 -1.70 6.69 -17.35
C LEU A 164 -2.69 5.54 -17.14
N ILE A 165 -3.21 5.41 -15.92
CA ILE A 165 -4.20 4.37 -15.57
C ILE A 165 -5.49 4.60 -16.36
N ASP A 166 -6.02 5.82 -16.39
CA ASP A 166 -7.25 6.15 -17.12
C ASP A 166 -7.10 5.92 -18.63
N ALA A 167 -5.96 6.30 -19.20
CA ALA A 167 -5.64 6.05 -20.60
C ALA A 167 -5.54 4.56 -20.94
N SER A 168 -5.17 3.71 -19.98
CA SER A 168 -5.11 2.25 -20.17
C SER A 168 -6.49 1.59 -20.28
N GLY A 169 -7.54 2.25 -19.81
CA GLY A 169 -8.90 1.71 -19.72
C GLY A 169 -9.05 0.56 -18.71
N ARG A 170 -8.05 0.33 -17.86
CA ARG A 170 -8.00 -0.78 -16.90
C ARG A 170 -8.45 -0.35 -15.50
N ASP A 171 -8.96 -1.31 -14.75
CA ASP A 171 -9.38 -1.11 -13.37
C ASP A 171 -8.19 -1.34 -12.40
N ILE A 172 -7.33 -0.32 -12.29
CA ILE A 172 -6.10 -0.34 -11.48
C ILE A 172 -6.27 0.63 -10.32
N ARG A 173 -5.98 0.19 -9.08
CA ARG A 173 -5.92 1.07 -7.91
C ARG A 173 -4.69 1.97 -7.98
N LEU A 174 -4.87 3.21 -7.56
CA LEU A 174 -3.77 4.15 -7.34
C LEU A 174 -3.64 4.42 -5.85
N GLU A 175 -2.63 3.81 -5.27
CA GLU A 175 -2.33 3.88 -3.84
C GLU A 175 -1.23 4.88 -3.56
N ILE A 176 -1.27 5.47 -2.37
CA ILE A 176 -0.28 6.41 -1.87
C ILE A 176 0.17 6.00 -0.47
N ASP A 177 1.46 5.96 -0.21
CA ASP A 177 2.03 5.67 1.09
C ASP A 177 3.08 6.72 1.50
N GLY A 178 2.90 7.25 2.70
CA GLY A 178 3.84 8.15 3.34
C GLY A 178 3.24 9.50 3.77
N GLY A 179 3.13 9.72 5.07
CA GLY A 179 2.71 11.00 5.65
C GLY A 179 1.25 11.39 5.39
N VAL A 180 0.41 10.44 4.97
CA VAL A 180 -1.03 10.64 4.78
C VAL A 180 -1.73 10.83 6.13
N ASN A 181 -2.59 11.83 6.22
CA ASN A 181 -3.35 12.17 7.43
C ASN A 181 -4.61 12.97 7.07
N VAL A 182 -5.46 13.26 8.06
CA VAL A 182 -6.73 14.01 7.89
C VAL A 182 -6.55 15.34 7.13
N LYS A 183 -5.41 16.04 7.32
CA LYS A 183 -5.22 17.39 6.76
C LYS A 183 -4.90 17.40 5.27
N ASN A 184 -4.32 16.31 4.74
CA ASN A 184 -3.86 16.25 3.34
C ASN A 184 -4.59 15.22 2.48
N ILE A 185 -5.35 14.30 3.07
CA ILE A 185 -5.99 13.19 2.35
C ILE A 185 -6.95 13.67 1.24
N ARG A 186 -7.65 14.80 1.44
CA ARG A 186 -8.54 15.41 0.43
C ARG A 186 -7.75 15.83 -0.82
N GLU A 187 -6.64 16.55 -0.62
CA GLU A 187 -5.79 17.02 -1.73
C GLU A 187 -5.17 15.85 -2.47
N ILE A 188 -4.72 14.82 -1.74
CA ILE A 188 -4.16 13.59 -2.29
C ILE A 188 -5.20 12.85 -3.15
N ALA A 189 -6.44 12.74 -2.66
CA ALA A 189 -7.54 12.15 -3.42
C ALA A 189 -7.88 12.96 -4.68
N ALA A 190 -7.90 14.30 -4.57
CA ALA A 190 -8.11 15.19 -5.72
C ALA A 190 -6.98 15.08 -6.76
N ALA A 191 -5.76 14.70 -6.35
CA ALA A 191 -4.65 14.42 -7.25
C ALA A 191 -4.76 13.06 -7.97
N GLY A 192 -5.73 12.20 -7.58
CA GLY A 192 -6.05 10.96 -8.29
C GLY A 192 -5.89 9.67 -7.51
N ALA A 193 -5.39 9.69 -6.26
CA ALA A 193 -5.32 8.49 -5.43
C ALA A 193 -6.73 8.00 -5.06
N ASP A 194 -6.89 6.67 -4.97
CA ASP A 194 -8.11 6.03 -4.49
C ASP A 194 -7.88 5.12 -3.28
N THR A 195 -6.62 4.84 -2.93
CA THR A 195 -6.23 4.02 -1.78
C THR A 195 -5.15 4.76 -0.96
N PHE A 196 -5.36 4.84 0.36
CA PHE A 196 -4.59 5.74 1.24
C PHE A 196 -3.98 4.95 2.39
N VAL A 197 -2.65 4.80 2.38
CA VAL A 197 -1.92 4.18 3.48
C VAL A 197 -1.70 5.20 4.58
N ALA A 198 -2.15 4.88 5.79
CA ALA A 198 -1.98 5.71 6.98
C ALA A 198 -1.57 4.86 8.18
N GLY A 199 -0.34 4.98 8.63
CA GLY A 199 0.18 4.27 9.81
C GLY A 199 0.03 5.11 11.07
N SER A 200 1.05 5.90 11.40
CA SER A 200 1.11 6.70 12.63
C SER A 200 -0.06 7.68 12.81
N ALA A 201 -0.65 8.15 11.72
CA ALA A 201 -1.82 9.03 11.78
C ALA A 201 -3.04 8.34 12.38
N ILE A 202 -3.14 7.02 12.32
CA ILE A 202 -4.20 6.20 12.93
C ILE A 202 -3.71 5.60 14.24
N PHE A 203 -2.67 4.77 14.22
CA PHE A 203 -2.24 3.96 15.38
C PHE A 203 -1.68 4.77 16.55
N ASN A 204 -1.20 6.01 16.34
CA ASN A 204 -0.74 6.87 17.43
C ASN A 204 -1.88 7.70 18.07
N THR A 205 -3.14 7.40 17.77
CA THR A 205 -4.29 8.08 18.37
C THR A 205 -5.02 7.16 19.34
N PRO A 206 -5.69 7.69 20.36
CA PRO A 206 -6.44 6.87 21.30
C PRO A 206 -7.79 6.36 20.76
N ASP A 207 -8.26 6.91 19.63
CA ASP A 207 -9.57 6.60 19.02
C ASP A 207 -9.41 6.47 17.50
N TYR A 208 -9.22 5.23 17.03
CA TYR A 208 -9.07 4.92 15.61
C TYR A 208 -10.31 5.29 14.80
N LYS A 209 -11.50 5.09 15.39
CA LYS A 209 -12.76 5.40 14.70
C LYS A 209 -12.89 6.89 14.42
N ALA A 210 -12.60 7.73 15.39
CA ALA A 210 -12.70 9.18 15.23
C ALA A 210 -11.78 9.68 14.10
N VAL A 211 -10.56 9.16 13.97
CA VAL A 211 -9.63 9.54 12.90
C VAL A 211 -10.07 9.01 11.55
N ILE A 212 -10.50 7.75 11.47
CA ILE A 212 -10.97 7.15 10.22
C ILE A 212 -12.24 7.86 9.73
N ASP A 213 -13.19 8.19 10.62
CA ASP A 213 -14.37 8.96 10.28
C ASP A 213 -14.02 10.36 9.73
N GLN A 214 -13.02 11.05 10.31
CA GLN A 214 -12.53 12.34 9.79
C GLN A 214 -11.89 12.16 8.40
N MET A 215 -11.07 11.13 8.19
CA MET A 215 -10.53 10.82 6.88
C MET A 215 -11.62 10.55 5.84
N ARG A 216 -12.67 9.80 6.20
CA ARG A 216 -13.83 9.55 5.33
C ARG A 216 -14.59 10.85 5.00
N ALA A 217 -14.76 11.73 5.97
CA ALA A 217 -15.40 13.03 5.75
C ALA A 217 -14.61 13.89 4.74
N GLU A 218 -13.29 13.95 4.87
CA GLU A 218 -12.42 14.65 3.93
C GLU A 218 -12.46 14.03 2.52
N LEU A 219 -12.45 12.69 2.43
CA LEU A 219 -12.57 11.97 1.16
C LEU A 219 -13.92 12.19 0.48
N ALA A 220 -15.01 12.30 1.25
CA ALA A 220 -16.33 12.61 0.70
C ALA A 220 -16.37 13.99 0.01
N LEU A 221 -15.56 14.94 0.48
CA LEU A 221 -15.44 16.29 -0.11
C LEU A 221 -14.48 16.34 -1.33
N ALA A 222 -13.69 15.29 -1.56
CA ALA A 222 -12.77 15.23 -2.69
C ALA A 222 -13.43 14.77 -4.01
N ARG A 223 -14.58 14.12 -3.94
CA ARG A 223 -15.36 13.73 -5.13
C ARG A 223 -16.14 14.94 -5.66
N PRO A 224 -16.08 15.20 -6.99
CA PRO A 224 -16.92 16.23 -7.61
C PRO A 224 -18.40 15.86 -7.56
#